data_fa5cf06f2fd85df5075265a5e06fcd97
#
_entry.id   fa5cf06f2fd85df5075265a5e06fcd97
#
_cell.length_a   1.000
_cell.length_b   1.000
_cell.length_c   1.000
_cell.angle_alpha   90.00
_cell.angle_beta   90.00
_cell.angle_gamma   90.00
#
_symmetry.space_group_name_H-M   'P 1'
#
loop_
_entity.id
_entity.type
_entity.pdbx_description
1 polymer ?
#
loop_
_entity_poly.entity_id
_entity_poly.type
_entity_poly.pdbx_seq_one_letter_code
_entity_poly.pdbx_strand_id
1 'polypeptide(L)'
;INPRTGRVHTSYHQAVAATGRLSSSDPNLQNIPIRTPEGRRIRQAFIAPQGYRIVAADYSQIELRIMAHLSADPGLMKAFREGQDVHRATAAEVFEVAVEEVSGDQRRKAKAINFGLMYGMSAFGLARQLHLGRNEAQQYIERYFERYPGVQQYMDRTRAVAREQGYVETLFGRRLHLPQINARNKMLAQAAERTAINAPMQGTAADIIKRAMLAVAGWLE
;
A
#
# COMPACT_ATOMS: atom_id res chain seq x y z
N ILE A 1 -17.43 -16.69 19.23
CA ILE A 1 -18.34 -15.72 19.92
C ILE A 1 -18.17 -15.94 21.42
N ASN A 2 -17.92 -14.88 22.17
CA ASN A 2 -17.82 -14.95 23.62
C ASN A 2 -19.19 -15.20 24.23
N PRO A 3 -19.36 -16.27 25.07
CA PRO A 3 -20.68 -16.64 25.58
C PRO A 3 -21.27 -15.65 26.58
N ARG A 4 -20.44 -14.80 27.22
CA ARG A 4 -20.90 -13.77 28.17
C ARG A 4 -21.40 -12.50 27.47
N THR A 5 -20.76 -12.13 26.34
CA THR A 5 -21.05 -10.85 25.67
C THR A 5 -21.87 -11.02 24.39
N GLY A 6 -21.98 -12.26 23.87
CA GLY A 6 -22.57 -12.54 22.56
C GLY A 6 -21.80 -11.94 21.37
N ARG A 7 -20.54 -11.46 21.61
CA ARG A 7 -19.75 -10.73 20.65
C ARG A 7 -18.48 -11.48 20.27
N VAL A 8 -17.90 -11.08 19.13
CA VAL A 8 -16.56 -11.49 18.72
C VAL A 8 -15.55 -10.51 19.34
N HIS A 9 -14.54 -11.04 20.00
CA HIS A 9 -13.43 -10.27 20.56
C HIS A 9 -12.14 -10.76 19.91
N THR A 10 -11.34 -9.83 19.42
CA THR A 10 -10.00 -10.08 18.86
C THR A 10 -8.93 -9.60 19.82
N SER A 11 -7.71 -10.08 19.64
CA SER A 11 -6.51 -9.52 20.27
C SER A 11 -5.78 -8.61 19.27
N TYR A 12 -5.53 -7.36 19.63
CA TYR A 12 -4.74 -6.42 18.83
C TYR A 12 -3.29 -6.41 19.25
N HIS A 13 -2.38 -6.42 18.27
CA HIS A 13 -0.94 -6.41 18.48
C HIS A 13 -0.33 -5.14 17.85
N GLN A 14 0.35 -4.33 18.66
CA GLN A 14 0.95 -3.07 18.23
C GLN A 14 2.40 -3.20 17.76
N ALA A 15 3.10 -4.28 18.16
CA ALA A 15 4.55 -4.44 17.98
C ALA A 15 4.93 -5.65 17.13
N VAL A 16 4.00 -6.35 16.48
CA VAL A 16 4.26 -7.55 15.67
C VAL A 16 4.65 -7.21 14.24
N ALA A 17 3.94 -6.29 13.60
CA ALA A 17 4.24 -5.89 12.23
C ALA A 17 5.48 -4.98 12.20
N ALA A 18 6.53 -5.39 11.46
CA ALA A 18 7.77 -4.61 11.31
C ALA A 18 7.54 -3.19 10.78
N THR A 19 6.49 -2.97 10.00
CA THR A 19 6.07 -1.66 9.49
C THR A 19 5.33 -0.80 10.54
N GLY A 20 5.10 -1.30 11.76
CA GLY A 20 4.35 -0.61 12.81
C GLY A 20 2.83 -0.60 12.61
N ARG A 21 2.30 -1.32 11.60
CA ARG A 21 0.85 -1.52 11.47
C ARG A 21 0.32 -2.33 12.64
N LEU A 22 -0.94 -2.11 13.00
CA LEU A 22 -1.66 -3.02 13.89
C LEU A 22 -1.90 -4.35 13.19
N SER A 23 -1.89 -5.42 13.95
CA SER A 23 -2.38 -6.73 13.52
C SER A 23 -3.42 -7.25 14.51
N SER A 24 -4.24 -8.20 14.10
CA SER A 24 -5.23 -8.82 14.96
C SER A 24 -5.21 -10.34 14.81
N SER A 25 -5.49 -11.05 15.93
CA SER A 25 -5.58 -12.50 15.96
C SER A 25 -6.70 -12.97 16.88
N ASP A 26 -7.13 -14.20 16.70
CA ASP A 26 -8.07 -14.95 17.52
C ASP A 26 -9.45 -14.28 17.74
N PRO A 27 -10.16 -13.91 16.64
CA PRO A 27 -9.91 -14.08 15.22
C PRO A 27 -9.23 -12.84 14.59
N ASN A 28 -8.64 -13.00 13.39
CA ASN A 28 -8.13 -11.88 12.61
C ASN A 28 -9.29 -11.09 11.98
N LEU A 29 -9.68 -9.98 12.59
CA LEU A 29 -10.75 -9.10 12.10
C LEU A 29 -10.31 -8.14 10.99
N GLN A 30 -9.01 -8.06 10.68
CA GLN A 30 -8.52 -7.26 9.55
C GLN A 30 -8.70 -7.96 8.19
N ASN A 31 -9.01 -9.26 8.20
CA ASN A 31 -9.23 -10.08 7.00
C ASN A 31 -10.68 -10.48 6.77
N ILE A 32 -11.65 -9.71 7.28
CA ILE A 32 -13.07 -9.96 7.01
C ILE A 32 -13.30 -9.88 5.50
N PRO A 33 -13.84 -10.92 4.84
CA PRO A 33 -14.02 -10.97 3.40
C PRO A 33 -14.92 -9.84 2.89
N ILE A 34 -14.61 -9.30 1.70
CA ILE A 34 -15.41 -8.24 1.06
C ILE A 34 -15.54 -8.42 -0.47
N ARG A 35 -14.70 -9.27 -1.07
CA ARG A 35 -14.63 -9.39 -2.53
C ARG A 35 -15.82 -10.12 -3.13
N THR A 36 -16.32 -11.15 -2.45
CA THR A 36 -17.45 -11.95 -2.90
C THR A 36 -18.78 -11.49 -2.27
N PRO A 37 -19.92 -11.81 -2.87
CA PRO A 37 -21.24 -11.54 -2.28
C PRO A 37 -21.39 -12.17 -0.88
N GLU A 38 -20.92 -13.41 -0.69
CA GLU A 38 -20.95 -14.13 0.59
C GLU A 38 -20.08 -13.41 1.64
N GLY A 39 -18.88 -12.98 1.25
CA GLY A 39 -17.98 -12.21 2.10
C GLY A 39 -18.61 -10.89 2.58
N ARG A 40 -19.33 -10.20 1.70
CA ARG A 40 -20.08 -8.99 2.06
C ARG A 40 -21.24 -9.27 3.04
N ARG A 41 -21.90 -10.44 2.93
CA ARG A 41 -22.92 -10.84 3.89
C ARG A 41 -22.35 -11.08 5.29
N ILE A 42 -21.14 -11.65 5.40
CA ILE A 42 -20.44 -11.83 6.69
C ILE A 42 -20.27 -10.49 7.40
N ARG A 43 -19.96 -9.42 6.67
CA ARG A 43 -19.81 -8.08 7.26
C ARG A 43 -21.09 -7.54 7.88
N GLN A 44 -22.25 -7.95 7.41
CA GLN A 44 -23.56 -7.55 7.96
C GLN A 44 -23.81 -8.09 9.38
N ALA A 45 -23.06 -9.12 9.80
CA ALA A 45 -23.12 -9.65 11.16
C ALA A 45 -22.42 -8.75 12.21
N PHE A 46 -21.60 -7.79 11.74
CA PHE A 46 -20.92 -6.83 12.61
C PHE A 46 -21.80 -5.60 12.79
N ILE A 47 -22.51 -5.56 13.89
CA ILE A 47 -23.50 -4.53 14.23
C ILE A 47 -23.08 -3.74 15.46
N ALA A 48 -23.54 -2.48 15.54
CA ALA A 48 -23.44 -1.69 16.76
C ALA A 48 -24.51 -2.10 17.79
N PRO A 49 -24.30 -1.88 19.09
CA PRO A 49 -25.36 -2.00 20.09
C PRO A 49 -26.51 -1.03 19.81
N GLN A 50 -27.68 -1.29 20.42
CA GLN A 50 -28.80 -0.37 20.35
C GLN A 50 -28.39 1.04 20.82
N GLY A 51 -28.78 2.06 20.08
CA GLY A 51 -28.42 3.46 20.35
C GLY A 51 -27.04 3.89 19.83
N TYR A 52 -26.26 2.98 19.25
CA TYR A 52 -24.92 3.27 18.69
C TYR A 52 -24.90 3.05 17.17
N ARG A 53 -23.90 3.61 16.52
CA ARG A 53 -23.62 3.41 15.09
C ARG A 53 -22.14 3.06 14.91
N ILE A 54 -21.85 2.25 13.90
CA ILE A 54 -20.47 2.06 13.44
C ILE A 54 -20.16 3.21 12.50
N VAL A 55 -19.10 3.97 12.82
CA VAL A 55 -18.53 5.00 11.94
C VAL A 55 -17.20 4.47 11.43
N ALA A 56 -17.02 4.46 10.11
CA ALA A 56 -15.78 4.07 9.47
C ALA A 56 -15.25 5.22 8.62
N ALA A 57 -13.99 5.58 8.83
CA ALA A 57 -13.27 6.56 8.02
C ALA A 57 -11.98 5.93 7.51
N ASP A 58 -11.68 6.08 6.23
CA ASP A 58 -10.48 5.55 5.60
C ASP A 58 -9.77 6.61 4.78
N TYR A 59 -8.44 6.58 4.80
CA TYR A 59 -7.64 7.46 3.96
C TYR A 59 -7.66 6.99 2.50
N SER A 60 -8.12 7.84 1.60
CA SER A 60 -8.08 7.53 0.17
C SER A 60 -6.65 7.50 -0.35
N GLN A 61 -6.23 6.34 -0.85
CA GLN A 61 -4.95 6.14 -1.56
C GLN A 61 -3.71 6.59 -0.77
N ILE A 62 -3.71 6.41 0.55
CA ILE A 62 -2.68 6.99 1.43
C ILE A 62 -1.24 6.62 1.02
N GLU A 63 -0.99 5.38 0.62
CA GLU A 63 0.35 4.94 0.25
C GLU A 63 0.83 5.57 -1.06
N LEU A 64 -0.06 5.79 -2.04
CA LEU A 64 0.28 6.54 -3.25
C LEU A 64 0.56 8.02 -2.97
N ARG A 65 -0.17 8.63 -2.03
CA ARG A 65 0.09 10.01 -1.58
C ARG A 65 1.44 10.12 -0.87
N ILE A 66 1.77 9.15 -0.04
CA ILE A 66 3.08 9.07 0.63
C ILE A 66 4.18 8.85 -0.41
N MET A 67 3.97 7.97 -1.40
CA MET A 67 4.93 7.78 -2.51
C MET A 67 5.13 9.09 -3.29
N ALA A 68 4.08 9.81 -3.63
CA ALA A 68 4.17 11.10 -4.31
C ALA A 68 5.03 12.10 -3.50
N HIS A 69 4.86 12.12 -2.18
CA HIS A 69 5.64 12.97 -1.28
C HIS A 69 7.11 12.54 -1.19
N LEU A 70 7.38 11.24 -0.96
CA LEU A 70 8.74 10.70 -0.80
C LEU A 70 9.57 10.76 -2.09
N SER A 71 8.92 10.54 -3.24
CA SER A 71 9.55 10.60 -4.56
C SER A 71 9.68 12.02 -5.10
N ALA A 72 8.86 12.95 -4.58
CA ALA A 72 8.67 14.29 -5.14
C ALA A 72 8.37 14.26 -6.65
N ASP A 73 7.76 13.16 -7.14
CA ASP A 73 7.47 13.00 -8.56
C ASP A 73 6.45 14.05 -9.03
N PRO A 74 6.80 14.89 -10.02
CA PRO A 74 5.94 15.99 -10.44
C PRO A 74 4.61 15.51 -11.03
N GLY A 75 4.59 14.36 -11.73
CA GLY A 75 3.39 13.78 -12.30
C GLY A 75 2.40 13.30 -11.23
N LEU A 76 2.89 12.56 -10.23
CA LEU A 76 2.07 12.12 -9.09
C LEU A 76 1.59 13.31 -8.24
N MET A 77 2.48 14.26 -7.95
CA MET A 77 2.15 15.46 -7.17
C MET A 77 1.07 16.30 -7.87
N LYS A 78 1.19 16.49 -9.18
CA LYS A 78 0.18 17.20 -10.00
C LYS A 78 -1.16 16.47 -9.96
N ALA A 79 -1.17 15.15 -10.21
CA ALA A 79 -2.39 14.36 -10.20
C ALA A 79 -3.16 14.48 -8.87
N PHE A 80 -2.47 14.44 -7.74
CA PHE A 80 -3.12 14.60 -6.43
C PHE A 80 -3.60 16.02 -6.14
N ARG A 81 -2.87 17.07 -6.57
CA ARG A 81 -3.29 18.47 -6.41
C ARG A 81 -4.54 18.79 -7.21
N GLU A 82 -4.63 18.23 -8.41
CA GLU A 82 -5.76 18.45 -9.34
C GLU A 82 -6.92 17.48 -9.09
N GLY A 83 -6.83 16.60 -8.10
CA GLY A 83 -7.87 15.61 -7.79
C GLY A 83 -8.06 14.54 -8.86
N GLN A 84 -7.05 14.35 -9.73
CA GLN A 84 -7.11 13.36 -10.80
C GLN A 84 -7.10 11.92 -10.25
N ASP A 85 -7.75 11.03 -10.99
CA ASP A 85 -7.65 9.59 -10.73
C ASP A 85 -6.31 9.04 -11.24
N VAL A 86 -5.34 8.89 -10.33
CA VAL A 86 -3.98 8.39 -10.62
C VAL A 86 -4.03 7.06 -11.38
N HIS A 87 -4.97 6.15 -11.03
CA HIS A 87 -5.07 4.87 -11.73
C HIS A 87 -5.60 5.03 -13.16
N ARG A 88 -6.49 5.98 -13.38
CA ARG A 88 -6.98 6.30 -14.72
C ARG A 88 -5.90 6.97 -15.57
N ALA A 89 -5.15 7.90 -14.98
CA ALA A 89 -4.01 8.55 -15.66
C ALA A 89 -2.92 7.52 -16.03
N THR A 90 -2.56 6.61 -15.11
CA THR A 90 -1.63 5.52 -15.41
C THR A 90 -2.17 4.59 -16.52
N ALA A 91 -3.48 4.30 -16.51
CA ALA A 91 -4.08 3.46 -17.54
C ALA A 91 -3.98 4.11 -18.93
N ALA A 92 -4.26 5.40 -19.04
CA ALA A 92 -4.14 6.14 -20.29
C ALA A 92 -2.73 6.02 -20.89
N GLU A 93 -1.69 6.20 -20.08
CA GLU A 93 -0.29 6.09 -20.51
C GLU A 93 0.10 4.67 -20.88
N VAL A 94 -0.19 3.70 -19.99
CA VAL A 94 0.25 2.30 -20.16
C VAL A 94 -0.45 1.62 -21.33
N PHE A 95 -1.73 1.93 -21.54
CA PHE A 95 -2.54 1.34 -22.63
C PHE A 95 -2.64 2.25 -23.87
N GLU A 96 -1.99 3.43 -23.87
CA GLU A 96 -1.96 4.37 -25.01
C GLU A 96 -3.37 4.75 -25.48
N VAL A 97 -4.23 5.10 -24.55
CA VAL A 97 -5.61 5.56 -24.83
C VAL A 97 -5.85 6.93 -24.19
N ALA A 98 -6.82 7.69 -24.71
CA ALA A 98 -7.22 8.93 -24.04
C ALA A 98 -7.79 8.66 -22.63
N VAL A 99 -7.60 9.59 -21.71
CA VAL A 99 -8.02 9.43 -20.30
C VAL A 99 -9.53 9.17 -20.21
N GLU A 100 -10.31 9.78 -21.07
CA GLU A 100 -11.76 9.65 -21.18
C GLU A 100 -12.19 8.25 -21.64
N GLU A 101 -11.37 7.62 -22.48
CA GLU A 101 -11.62 6.31 -23.10
C GLU A 101 -11.17 5.13 -22.21
N VAL A 102 -10.49 5.41 -21.08
CA VAL A 102 -10.03 4.37 -20.16
C VAL A 102 -11.21 3.57 -19.63
N SER A 103 -11.24 2.28 -19.96
CA SER A 103 -12.25 1.35 -19.45
C SER A 103 -12.06 1.01 -17.97
N GLY A 104 -13.11 0.50 -17.33
CA GLY A 104 -13.03 0.04 -15.94
C GLY A 104 -12.03 -1.10 -15.73
N ASP A 105 -11.82 -1.95 -16.77
CA ASP A 105 -10.82 -3.02 -16.72
C ASP A 105 -9.39 -2.50 -16.80
N GLN A 106 -9.12 -1.59 -17.72
CA GLN A 106 -7.82 -0.93 -17.84
C GLN A 106 -7.45 -0.17 -16.56
N ARG A 107 -8.41 0.56 -15.98
CA ARG A 107 -8.20 1.23 -14.68
C ARG A 107 -7.88 0.23 -13.56
N ARG A 108 -8.54 -0.92 -13.54
CA ARG A 108 -8.29 -2.01 -12.57
C ARG A 108 -6.91 -2.61 -12.74
N LYS A 109 -6.47 -2.86 -13.99
CA LYS A 109 -5.11 -3.29 -14.32
C LYS A 109 -4.07 -2.24 -13.94
N ALA A 110 -4.30 -0.97 -14.25
CA ALA A 110 -3.41 0.13 -13.85
C ALA A 110 -3.29 0.27 -12.33
N LYS A 111 -4.37 0.04 -11.58
CA LYS A 111 -4.30 -0.03 -10.12
C LYS A 111 -3.35 -1.14 -9.66
N ALA A 112 -3.40 -2.32 -10.29
CA ALA A 112 -2.49 -3.42 -9.99
C ALA A 112 -1.03 -3.09 -10.37
N ILE A 113 -0.82 -2.40 -11.50
CA ILE A 113 0.49 -1.90 -11.94
C ILE A 113 1.04 -0.89 -10.92
N ASN A 114 0.29 0.15 -10.59
CA ASN A 114 0.69 1.19 -9.64
C ASN A 114 1.17 0.59 -8.30
N PHE A 115 0.35 -0.26 -7.68
CA PHE A 115 0.72 -0.89 -6.42
C PHE A 115 1.85 -1.92 -6.58
N GLY A 116 1.81 -2.72 -7.66
CA GLY A 116 2.85 -3.69 -7.92
C GLY A 116 4.23 -3.05 -8.08
N LEU A 117 4.35 -2.03 -8.92
CA LEU A 117 5.62 -1.36 -9.18
C LEU A 117 6.09 -0.53 -7.99
N MET A 118 5.18 0.17 -7.33
CA MET A 118 5.47 0.91 -6.10
C MET A 118 6.06 -0.01 -5.01
N TYR A 119 5.66 -1.29 -4.99
CA TYR A 119 6.18 -2.30 -4.07
C TYR A 119 7.36 -3.10 -4.63
N GLY A 120 7.95 -2.66 -5.74
CA GLY A 120 9.14 -3.28 -6.31
C GLY A 120 8.88 -4.63 -7.02
N MET A 121 7.68 -4.80 -7.58
CA MET A 121 7.34 -6.00 -8.37
C MET A 121 8.19 -6.06 -9.64
N SER A 122 8.68 -7.25 -9.96
CA SER A 122 9.41 -7.50 -11.22
C SER A 122 8.46 -7.71 -12.41
N ALA A 123 9.00 -7.64 -13.64
CA ALA A 123 8.26 -7.94 -14.86
C ALA A 123 7.62 -9.35 -14.82
N PHE A 124 8.31 -10.33 -14.25
CA PHE A 124 7.74 -11.68 -14.06
C PHE A 124 6.52 -11.66 -13.12
N GLY A 125 6.60 -10.94 -12.00
CA GLY A 125 5.49 -10.80 -11.07
C GLY A 125 4.29 -10.10 -11.70
N LEU A 126 4.54 -9.02 -12.45
CA LEU A 126 3.51 -8.25 -13.15
C LEU A 126 2.85 -9.07 -14.27
N ALA A 127 3.62 -9.76 -15.07
CA ALA A 127 3.14 -10.65 -16.13
C ALA A 127 2.19 -11.72 -15.58
N ARG A 128 2.56 -12.37 -14.48
CA ARG A 128 1.73 -13.37 -13.81
C ARG A 128 0.44 -12.78 -13.24
N GLN A 129 0.52 -11.60 -12.64
CA GLN A 129 -0.64 -10.95 -12.00
C GLN A 129 -1.68 -10.47 -13.01
N LEU A 130 -1.23 -10.00 -14.18
CA LEU A 130 -2.10 -9.45 -15.22
C LEU A 130 -2.39 -10.45 -16.33
N HIS A 131 -1.85 -11.68 -16.26
CA HIS A 131 -1.95 -12.71 -17.30
C HIS A 131 -1.42 -12.23 -18.66
N LEU A 132 -0.25 -11.56 -18.65
CA LEU A 132 0.41 -10.98 -19.83
C LEU A 132 1.69 -11.74 -20.20
N GLY A 133 2.20 -11.48 -21.39
CA GLY A 133 3.55 -11.86 -21.79
C GLY A 133 4.61 -11.07 -21.00
N ARG A 134 5.80 -11.68 -20.79
CA ARG A 134 6.88 -11.01 -20.04
C ARG A 134 7.36 -9.72 -20.72
N ASN A 135 7.43 -9.71 -22.05
CA ASN A 135 7.86 -8.53 -22.81
C ASN A 135 6.85 -7.39 -22.69
N GLU A 136 5.56 -7.69 -22.75
CA GLU A 136 4.49 -6.71 -22.56
C GLU A 136 4.51 -6.13 -21.14
N ALA A 137 4.68 -6.98 -20.13
CA ALA A 137 4.83 -6.52 -18.75
C ALA A 137 6.06 -5.62 -18.58
N GLN A 138 7.17 -5.91 -19.27
CA GLN A 138 8.37 -5.08 -19.25
C GLN A 138 8.09 -3.70 -19.89
N GLN A 139 7.40 -3.64 -21.02
CA GLN A 139 6.99 -2.37 -21.64
C GLN A 139 6.10 -1.52 -20.73
N TYR A 140 5.17 -2.16 -19.99
CA TYR A 140 4.33 -1.43 -19.02
C TYR A 140 5.15 -0.84 -17.88
N ILE A 141 6.20 -1.53 -17.43
CA ILE A 141 7.12 -1.02 -16.41
C ILE A 141 7.91 0.18 -16.95
N GLU A 142 8.41 0.11 -18.17
CA GLU A 142 9.17 1.18 -18.81
C GLU A 142 8.31 2.44 -18.95
N ARG A 143 7.10 2.33 -19.53
CA ARG A 143 6.14 3.45 -19.63
C ARG A 143 5.76 4.04 -18.27
N TYR A 144 5.58 3.19 -17.27
CA TYR A 144 5.28 3.65 -15.92
C TYR A 144 6.41 4.53 -15.34
N PHE A 145 7.66 4.13 -15.49
CA PHE A 145 8.80 4.88 -14.98
C PHE A 145 9.19 6.07 -15.87
N GLU A 146 8.87 6.04 -17.16
CA GLU A 146 8.92 7.23 -18.03
C GLU A 146 7.92 8.29 -17.55
N ARG A 147 6.72 7.86 -17.16
CA ARG A 147 5.68 8.75 -16.62
C ARG A 147 6.03 9.27 -15.23
N TYR A 148 6.60 8.42 -14.39
CA TYR A 148 6.91 8.71 -12.99
C TYR A 148 8.41 8.49 -12.67
N PRO A 149 9.32 9.27 -13.27
CA PRO A 149 10.75 9.08 -13.09
C PRO A 149 11.22 9.33 -11.65
N GLY A 150 10.54 10.21 -10.92
CA GLY A 150 10.82 10.46 -9.51
C GLY A 150 10.58 9.24 -8.63
N VAL A 151 9.62 8.39 -8.98
CA VAL A 151 9.38 7.12 -8.27
C VAL A 151 10.55 6.17 -8.44
N GLN A 152 11.08 6.03 -9.66
CA GLN A 152 12.25 5.19 -9.91
C GLN A 152 13.48 5.70 -9.15
N GLN A 153 13.74 7.00 -9.22
CA GLN A 153 14.85 7.64 -8.50
C GLN A 153 14.73 7.44 -6.97
N TYR A 154 13.53 7.57 -6.42
CA TYR A 154 13.27 7.28 -5.01
C TYR A 154 13.61 5.84 -4.66
N MET A 155 13.17 4.87 -5.47
CA MET A 155 13.43 3.45 -5.23
C MET A 155 14.94 3.15 -5.26
N ASP A 156 15.67 3.68 -6.22
CA ASP A 156 17.11 3.45 -6.37
C ASP A 156 17.91 4.09 -5.24
N ARG A 157 17.57 5.33 -4.88
CA ARG A 157 18.13 6.02 -3.72
C ARG A 157 17.87 5.26 -2.42
N THR A 158 16.66 4.78 -2.23
CA THR A 158 16.27 4.04 -1.01
C THR A 158 17.03 2.73 -0.88
N ARG A 159 17.24 2.00 -1.98
CA ARG A 159 18.08 0.79 -1.99
C ARG A 159 19.54 1.12 -1.62
N ALA A 160 20.10 2.18 -2.21
CA ALA A 160 21.47 2.60 -1.94
C ALA A 160 21.66 2.95 -0.45
N VAL A 161 20.81 3.80 0.09
CA VAL A 161 20.82 4.21 1.50
C VAL A 161 20.63 3.00 2.43
N ALA A 162 19.69 2.10 2.09
CA ALA A 162 19.47 0.88 2.89
C ALA A 162 20.71 -0.03 2.93
N ARG A 163 21.44 -0.17 1.82
CA ARG A 163 22.69 -0.97 1.77
C ARG A 163 23.82 -0.32 2.57
N GLU A 164 23.89 0.99 2.60
CA GLU A 164 24.90 1.73 3.32
C GLU A 164 24.70 1.68 4.84
N GLN A 165 23.47 1.99 5.30
CA GLN A 165 23.19 2.17 6.73
C GLN A 165 22.50 0.97 7.41
N GLY A 166 22.03 -0.03 6.64
CA GLY A 166 21.38 -1.23 7.17
C GLY A 166 19.94 -1.05 7.66
N TYR A 167 19.33 0.12 7.44
CA TYR A 167 17.95 0.41 7.80
C TYR A 167 17.31 1.41 6.85
N VAL A 168 16.00 1.58 6.96
CA VAL A 168 15.22 2.68 6.36
C VAL A 168 14.37 3.34 7.42
N GLU A 169 13.89 4.56 7.14
CA GLU A 169 13.10 5.36 8.09
C GLU A 169 11.76 5.78 7.48
N THR A 170 10.75 5.90 8.35
CA THR A 170 9.49 6.59 8.01
C THR A 170 9.70 8.11 8.01
N LEU A 171 8.73 8.88 7.51
CA LEU A 171 8.73 10.35 7.61
C LEU A 171 8.78 10.86 9.05
N PHE A 172 8.45 10.03 10.02
CA PHE A 172 8.47 10.37 11.45
C PHE A 172 9.71 9.81 12.18
N GLY A 173 10.71 9.31 11.44
CA GLY A 173 12.00 8.86 11.98
C GLY A 173 11.98 7.46 12.60
N ARG A 174 10.89 6.69 12.44
CA ARG A 174 10.87 5.31 12.92
C ARG A 174 11.68 4.42 11.98
N ARG A 175 12.66 3.70 12.54
CA ARG A 175 13.60 2.85 11.80
C ARG A 175 13.09 1.43 11.62
N LEU A 176 13.36 0.87 10.45
CA LEU A 176 13.23 -0.55 10.15
C LEU A 176 14.58 -1.09 9.72
N HIS A 177 15.17 -1.96 10.53
CA HIS A 177 16.45 -2.59 10.25
C HIS A 177 16.32 -3.71 9.22
N LEU A 178 17.31 -3.81 8.33
CA LEU A 178 17.33 -4.71 7.18
C LEU A 178 18.60 -5.59 7.20
N PRO A 179 18.72 -6.56 8.13
CA PRO A 179 19.94 -7.33 8.31
C PRO A 179 20.34 -8.15 7.08
N GLN A 180 19.37 -8.42 6.18
CA GLN A 180 19.62 -9.19 4.95
C GLN A 180 19.89 -8.33 3.71
N ILE A 181 19.99 -6.99 3.83
CA ILE A 181 20.13 -6.09 2.69
C ILE A 181 21.40 -6.36 1.87
N ASN A 182 22.48 -6.76 2.54
CA ASN A 182 23.78 -7.10 1.94
C ASN A 182 24.07 -8.61 1.98
N ALA A 183 23.02 -9.47 2.07
CA ALA A 183 23.20 -10.90 2.12
C ALA A 183 23.83 -11.43 0.81
N ARG A 184 24.77 -12.42 0.95
CA ARG A 184 25.35 -13.13 -0.22
C ARG A 184 24.28 -13.89 -1.02
N ASN A 185 23.24 -14.36 -0.36
CA ASN A 185 22.08 -14.98 -1.03
C ASN A 185 21.25 -13.90 -1.73
N LYS A 186 21.25 -13.92 -3.05
CA LYS A 186 20.53 -12.96 -3.89
C LYS A 186 19.03 -12.89 -3.60
N MET A 187 18.39 -14.01 -3.25
CA MET A 187 16.95 -14.03 -2.93
C MET A 187 16.66 -13.25 -1.63
N LEU A 188 17.50 -13.43 -0.61
CA LEU A 188 17.39 -12.70 0.66
C LEU A 188 17.65 -11.21 0.47
N ALA A 189 18.70 -10.84 -0.27
CA ALA A 189 19.01 -9.45 -0.59
C ALA A 189 17.87 -8.77 -1.37
N GLN A 190 17.33 -9.41 -2.40
CA GLN A 190 16.20 -8.87 -3.17
C GLN A 190 14.91 -8.75 -2.33
N ALA A 191 14.67 -9.67 -1.40
CA ALA A 191 13.54 -9.57 -0.47
C ALA A 191 13.73 -8.36 0.46
N ALA A 192 14.93 -8.16 0.99
CA ALA A 192 15.27 -7.00 1.82
C ALA A 192 15.17 -5.68 1.05
N GLU A 193 15.57 -5.64 -0.23
CA GLU A 193 15.40 -4.46 -1.09
C GLU A 193 13.93 -4.09 -1.31
N ARG A 194 13.06 -5.07 -1.53
CA ARG A 194 11.62 -4.81 -1.60
C ARG A 194 11.08 -4.29 -0.27
N THR A 195 11.55 -4.86 0.83
CA THR A 195 11.19 -4.36 2.17
C THR A 195 11.69 -2.93 2.38
N ALA A 196 12.90 -2.59 1.92
CA ALA A 196 13.47 -1.25 2.00
C ALA A 196 12.59 -0.20 1.30
N ILE A 197 12.07 -0.52 0.10
CA ILE A 197 11.20 0.38 -0.66
C ILE A 197 9.84 0.55 0.04
N ASN A 198 9.28 -0.53 0.56
CA ASN A 198 7.91 -0.57 1.08
C ASN A 198 7.81 0.01 2.50
N ALA A 199 8.82 -0.23 3.34
CA ALA A 199 8.74 0.08 4.76
C ALA A 199 8.57 1.58 5.06
N PRO A 200 9.23 2.53 4.36
CA PRO A 200 9.00 3.95 4.57
C PRO A 200 7.54 4.36 4.30
N MET A 201 6.93 3.83 3.23
CA MET A 201 5.54 4.14 2.88
C MET A 201 4.55 3.53 3.86
N GLN A 202 4.63 2.21 4.05
CA GLN A 202 3.71 1.49 4.93
C GLN A 202 3.86 1.93 6.38
N GLY A 203 5.09 2.19 6.79
CA GLY A 203 5.40 2.67 8.12
C GLY A 203 4.90 4.09 8.35
N THR A 204 5.08 5.00 7.40
CA THR A 204 4.53 6.36 7.49
C THR A 204 2.99 6.33 7.54
N ALA A 205 2.34 5.47 6.73
CA ALA A 205 0.89 5.29 6.80
C ALA A 205 0.44 4.82 8.19
N ALA A 206 1.16 3.87 8.80
CA ALA A 206 0.89 3.41 10.16
C ALA A 206 1.08 4.51 11.20
N ASP A 207 2.12 5.34 11.07
CA ASP A 207 2.38 6.46 11.96
C ASP A 207 1.28 7.54 11.85
N ILE A 208 0.82 7.85 10.63
CA ILE A 208 -0.29 8.79 10.39
C ILE A 208 -1.57 8.28 11.05
N ILE A 209 -1.93 7.00 10.86
CA ILE A 209 -3.14 6.40 11.45
C ILE A 209 -3.08 6.46 12.98
N LYS A 210 -1.96 6.11 13.60
CA LYS A 210 -1.81 6.17 15.06
C LYS A 210 -1.99 7.58 15.60
N ARG A 211 -1.42 8.59 14.93
CA ARG A 211 -1.62 10.01 15.28
C ARG A 211 -3.08 10.44 15.12
N ALA A 212 -3.72 10.01 14.03
CA ALA A 212 -5.15 10.29 13.81
C ALA A 212 -6.03 9.65 14.90
N MET A 213 -5.75 8.41 15.30
CA MET A 213 -6.47 7.74 16.40
C MET A 213 -6.39 8.52 17.71
N LEU A 214 -5.19 9.02 18.06
CA LEU A 214 -5.01 9.85 19.27
C LEU A 214 -5.77 11.18 19.16
N ALA A 215 -5.72 11.83 17.99
CA ALA A 215 -6.44 13.09 17.78
C ALA A 215 -7.96 12.90 17.84
N VAL A 216 -8.49 11.81 17.27
CA VAL A 216 -9.91 11.47 17.34
C VAL A 216 -10.32 11.13 18.78
N ALA A 217 -9.51 10.39 19.52
CA ALA A 217 -9.80 10.09 20.94
C ALA A 217 -9.92 11.38 21.76
N GLY A 218 -8.94 12.30 21.67
CA GLY A 218 -9.01 13.58 22.37
C GLY A 218 -10.11 14.53 21.88
N TRP A 219 -10.66 14.33 20.68
CA TRP A 219 -11.82 15.09 20.21
C TRP A 219 -13.16 14.54 20.76
N LEU A 220 -13.18 13.25 21.12
CA LEU A 220 -14.38 12.59 21.67
C LEU A 220 -14.52 12.75 23.19
N GLU A 221 -13.47 13.16 23.89
CA GLU A 221 -13.47 13.55 25.33
C GLU A 221 -14.05 14.95 25.53
#